data_376b58617d373cdc7376995aeb1c758d
#
_entry.id   376b58617d373cdc7376995aeb1c758d
#
_cell.length_a   1.000
_cell.length_b   1.000
_cell.length_c   1.000
_cell.angle_alpha   90.00
_cell.angle_beta   90.00
_cell.angle_gamma   90.00
#
_symmetry.space_group_name_H-M   'P 1'
#
loop_
_entity.id
_entity.type
_entity.pdbx_description
1 polymer ?
#
loop_
_entity_poly.entity_id
_entity_poly.type
_entity_poly.pdbx_seq_one_letter_code
_entity_poly.pdbx_strand_id
1 'polypeptide(L)'
;MPSSIEFRSYSEHDDYLAEGKPEPSIRSQTLIYHSGNSKWWIKVTFKGELHGLEQRTPKRERRREFQNFVKHIDYSSLPLLDDTVTEVLLEELSEPHHAALTLRETEELASSPFASLARTLAYTMREDPSRVVYPSCREFQSFPQINMAELSDEVMITAGVFKVFNVQNKAPYILKVVNRPLYYPYDTEVIRRELEVLEICKGVPNIVQAAGIAVSTNPYMTSSASDQPLVVFGILLQFHSGGSLKEALSEGRLLDHPWERWAAQIATALAHLHGAGITHMDIKSSNVVLDSDGNTILIDISGIGGVTYEWCAPEIRDEISPIALPFEVRRLCDVWAYGRLLSEIVSRAEDSPVSRRLRQIADCLTEENTRSRMTLLEAISQLEDVGIGTLCGTCN
;
A
#
# COMPACT_ATOMS: atom_id res chain seq x y z
N MET A 1 7.87 -23.52 30.10
CA MET A 1 8.00 -22.13 30.58
C MET A 1 6.60 -21.60 30.90
N PRO A 2 6.44 -20.69 31.87
CA PRO A 2 5.12 -20.10 32.13
C PRO A 2 4.65 -19.34 30.88
N SER A 3 3.34 -19.31 30.65
CA SER A 3 2.75 -18.53 29.57
C SER A 3 2.86 -17.04 29.86
N SER A 4 3.08 -16.21 28.81
CA SER A 4 3.18 -14.76 28.95
C SER A 4 2.45 -14.05 27.80
N ILE A 5 2.08 -12.80 28.05
CA ILE A 5 1.36 -11.95 27.10
C ILE A 5 2.20 -10.71 26.84
N GLU A 6 2.39 -10.39 25.56
CA GLU A 6 3.03 -9.16 25.09
C GLU A 6 1.99 -8.30 24.36
N PHE A 7 1.59 -7.18 24.95
CA PHE A 7 0.65 -6.26 24.32
C PHE A 7 1.28 -5.49 23.15
N ARG A 8 0.54 -5.36 22.06
CA ARG A 8 0.89 -4.60 20.85
C ARG A 8 -0.01 -3.37 20.70
N SER A 9 -0.82 -3.32 19.67
CA SER A 9 -1.67 -2.18 19.35
C SER A 9 -3.02 -2.23 20.05
N TYR A 10 -3.55 -1.05 20.39
CA TYR A 10 -4.90 -0.83 20.86
C TYR A 10 -5.64 0.09 19.88
N SER A 11 -6.85 -0.23 19.53
CA SER A 11 -7.73 0.61 18.72
C SER A 11 -9.15 0.63 19.29
N GLU A 12 -9.88 1.69 18.99
CA GLU A 12 -11.29 1.87 19.33
C GLU A 12 -11.96 2.66 18.20
N HIS A 13 -13.25 2.43 17.98
CA HIS A 13 -14.04 3.22 17.03
C HIS A 13 -14.42 4.56 17.65
N ASP A 14 -14.36 5.62 16.86
CA ASP A 14 -14.68 6.99 17.31
C ASP A 14 -16.15 7.37 17.07
N ASP A 15 -17.01 6.43 16.63
CA ASP A 15 -18.44 6.56 16.37
C ASP A 15 -19.22 7.08 17.60
N TYR A 16 -18.82 6.66 18.81
CA TYR A 16 -19.41 7.10 20.07
C TYR A 16 -19.39 8.63 20.26
N LEU A 17 -18.44 9.32 19.62
CA LEU A 17 -18.35 10.78 19.68
C LEU A 17 -19.51 11.45 18.95
N ALA A 18 -19.87 10.93 17.78
CA ALA A 18 -21.01 11.42 16.98
C ALA A 18 -22.36 11.05 17.60
N GLU A 19 -22.43 9.90 18.25
CA GLU A 19 -23.65 9.40 18.93
C GLU A 19 -23.86 9.97 20.34
N GLY A 20 -22.90 10.73 20.86
CA GLY A 20 -22.98 11.31 22.21
C GLY A 20 -22.85 10.29 23.35
N LYS A 21 -22.36 9.09 23.05
CA LYS A 21 -22.14 8.02 24.04
C LYS A 21 -20.87 8.30 24.87
N PRO A 22 -20.79 7.80 26.11
CA PRO A 22 -19.61 8.00 26.95
C PRO A 22 -18.41 7.14 26.53
N GLU A 23 -18.64 5.98 25.89
CA GLU A 23 -17.66 4.96 25.58
C GLU A 23 -17.80 4.42 24.15
N PRO A 24 -16.70 3.95 23.51
CA PRO A 24 -16.76 3.30 22.20
C PRO A 24 -17.49 1.96 22.29
N SER A 25 -18.34 1.67 21.29
CA SER A 25 -19.03 0.39 21.16
C SER A 25 -18.12 -0.75 20.71
N ILE A 26 -16.99 -0.42 20.06
CA ILE A 26 -16.01 -1.41 19.59
C ILE A 26 -14.62 -0.97 20.03
N ARG A 27 -13.89 -1.92 20.64
CA ARG A 27 -12.47 -1.75 20.99
C ARG A 27 -11.70 -3.04 20.77
N SER A 28 -10.45 -2.94 20.37
CA SER A 28 -9.60 -4.09 20.07
C SER A 28 -8.21 -3.93 20.67
N GLN A 29 -7.65 -5.04 21.15
CA GLN A 29 -6.27 -5.15 21.60
C GLN A 29 -5.58 -6.28 20.88
N THR A 30 -4.50 -5.96 20.15
CA THR A 30 -3.61 -6.97 19.57
C THR A 30 -2.52 -7.31 20.58
N LEU A 31 -2.22 -8.60 20.69
CA LEU A 31 -1.19 -9.13 21.60
C LEU A 31 -0.50 -10.34 20.99
N ILE A 32 0.63 -10.73 21.56
CA ILE A 32 1.30 -12.01 21.31
C ILE A 32 1.19 -12.84 22.59
N TYR A 33 0.61 -14.02 22.47
CA TYR A 33 0.54 -15.02 23.53
C TYR A 33 1.67 -16.04 23.34
N HIS A 34 2.53 -16.16 24.35
CA HIS A 34 3.65 -17.10 24.38
C HIS A 34 3.30 -18.31 25.26
N SER A 35 3.50 -19.52 24.77
CA SER A 35 3.37 -20.74 25.55
C SER A 35 4.39 -21.77 25.08
N GLY A 36 5.27 -22.22 25.95
CA GLY A 36 6.39 -23.09 25.58
C GLY A 36 7.31 -22.42 24.54
N ASN A 37 7.49 -23.07 23.39
CA ASN A 37 8.30 -22.56 22.27
C ASN A 37 7.45 -21.94 21.17
N SER A 38 6.14 -21.79 21.39
CA SER A 38 5.20 -21.25 20.41
C SER A 38 4.70 -19.88 20.82
N LYS A 39 4.32 -19.08 19.81
CA LYS A 39 3.72 -17.75 19.97
C LYS A 39 2.56 -17.61 19.01
N TRP A 40 1.45 -17.04 19.47
CA TRP A 40 0.28 -16.75 18.64
C TRP A 40 0.00 -15.25 18.65
N TRP A 41 -0.28 -14.71 17.48
CA TRP A 41 -0.80 -13.37 17.35
C TRP A 41 -2.30 -13.39 17.52
N ILE A 42 -2.80 -12.59 18.45
CA ILE A 42 -4.21 -12.57 18.83
C ILE A 42 -4.69 -11.12 18.82
N LYS A 43 -5.86 -10.89 18.24
CA LYS A 43 -6.61 -9.64 18.35
C LYS A 43 -7.89 -9.94 19.12
N VAL A 44 -8.02 -9.40 20.30
CA VAL A 44 -9.26 -9.46 21.08
C VAL A 44 -10.09 -8.24 20.74
N THR A 45 -11.27 -8.45 20.19
CA THR A 45 -12.22 -7.39 19.81
C THR A 45 -13.46 -7.53 20.69
N PHE A 46 -13.77 -6.50 21.46
CA PHE A 46 -15.01 -6.41 22.21
C PHE A 46 -16.01 -5.51 21.46
N LYS A 47 -17.22 -6.02 21.25
CA LYS A 47 -18.37 -5.28 20.74
C LYS A 47 -19.45 -5.29 21.80
N GLY A 48 -19.76 -4.13 22.34
CA GLY A 48 -20.76 -3.94 23.35
C GLY A 48 -20.58 -2.63 24.11
N GLU A 49 -21.54 -2.33 24.97
CA GLU A 49 -21.53 -1.14 25.83
C GLU A 49 -21.17 -1.56 27.26
N LEU A 50 -20.36 -0.75 27.93
CA LEU A 50 -20.08 -0.91 29.36
C LEU A 50 -21.21 -0.19 30.13
N HIS A 51 -22.02 -0.94 30.85
CA HIS A 51 -23.14 -0.38 31.63
C HIS A 51 -22.67 0.38 32.87
N GLY A 52 -23.37 1.45 33.20
CA GLY A 52 -23.15 2.22 34.43
C GLY A 52 -22.06 3.29 34.34
N LEU A 53 -21.53 3.59 33.18
CA LEU A 53 -20.59 4.69 32.98
C LEU A 53 -21.37 5.97 32.61
N GLU A 54 -21.41 6.94 33.52
CA GLU A 54 -22.06 8.24 33.29
C GLU A 54 -21.12 9.29 32.66
N GLN A 55 -19.83 9.08 32.74
CA GLN A 55 -18.81 10.04 32.31
C GLN A 55 -17.82 9.41 31.35
N ARG A 56 -17.32 10.22 30.41
CA ARG A 56 -16.26 9.82 29.49
C ARG A 56 -14.96 9.51 30.21
N THR A 57 -14.42 8.34 30.00
CA THR A 57 -13.12 7.92 30.49
C THR A 57 -12.03 8.27 29.45
N PRO A 58 -10.85 8.79 29.84
CA PRO A 58 -9.76 9.03 28.88
C PRO A 58 -9.31 7.76 28.15
N LYS A 59 -8.96 7.87 26.86
CA LYS A 59 -8.52 6.72 26.02
C LYS A 59 -7.42 5.89 26.67
N ARG A 60 -6.47 6.56 27.36
CA ARG A 60 -5.38 5.87 28.09
C ARG A 60 -5.91 4.96 29.18
N GLU A 61 -6.94 5.38 29.86
CA GLU A 61 -7.57 4.62 30.97
C GLU A 61 -8.41 3.46 30.40
N ARG A 62 -9.24 3.72 29.40
CA ARG A 62 -9.98 2.68 28.67
C ARG A 62 -9.07 1.58 28.13
N ARG A 63 -7.91 1.96 27.54
CA ARG A 63 -6.87 1.03 27.11
C ARG A 63 -6.36 0.17 28.27
N ARG A 64 -6.04 0.79 29.39
CA ARG A 64 -5.49 0.07 30.56
C ARG A 64 -6.51 -0.93 31.12
N GLU A 65 -7.75 -0.51 31.25
CA GLU A 65 -8.86 -1.36 31.73
C GLU A 65 -9.11 -2.54 30.80
N PHE A 66 -9.16 -2.28 29.48
CA PHE A 66 -9.34 -3.34 28.52
C PHE A 66 -8.15 -4.30 28.49
N GLN A 67 -6.92 -3.81 28.56
CA GLN A 67 -5.73 -4.66 28.68
C GLN A 67 -5.75 -5.51 29.95
N ASN A 68 -6.21 -4.94 31.06
CA ASN A 68 -6.37 -5.69 32.29
C ASN A 68 -7.40 -6.81 32.15
N PHE A 69 -8.55 -6.55 31.54
CA PHE A 69 -9.53 -7.58 31.24
C PHE A 69 -8.97 -8.68 30.30
N VAL A 70 -8.37 -8.31 29.16
CA VAL A 70 -7.81 -9.20 28.16
C VAL A 70 -6.71 -10.11 28.73
N LYS A 71 -5.94 -9.63 29.71
CA LYS A 71 -4.90 -10.39 30.41
C LYS A 71 -5.45 -11.61 31.19
N HIS A 72 -6.72 -11.57 31.57
CA HIS A 72 -7.37 -12.66 32.33
C HIS A 72 -8.01 -13.72 31.45
N ILE A 73 -8.04 -13.55 30.12
CA ILE A 73 -8.53 -14.59 29.22
C ILE A 73 -7.61 -15.81 29.27
N ASP A 74 -8.21 -17.00 29.37
CA ASP A 74 -7.46 -18.25 29.31
C ASP A 74 -7.24 -18.68 27.86
N TYR A 75 -6.18 -18.15 27.25
CA TYR A 75 -5.81 -18.44 25.86
C TYR A 75 -5.43 -19.92 25.62
N SER A 76 -5.07 -20.67 26.68
CA SER A 76 -4.73 -22.06 26.54
C SER A 76 -5.93 -22.97 26.25
N SER A 77 -7.12 -22.51 26.57
CA SER A 77 -8.39 -23.19 26.28
C SER A 77 -8.98 -22.84 24.92
N LEU A 78 -8.41 -21.85 24.20
CA LEU A 78 -8.92 -21.40 22.92
C LEU A 78 -8.28 -22.14 21.74
N PRO A 79 -9.04 -22.49 20.67
CA PRO A 79 -8.51 -23.09 19.45
C PRO A 79 -7.83 -22.01 18.57
N LEU A 80 -6.65 -21.54 19.01
CA LEU A 80 -5.87 -20.51 18.32
C LEU A 80 -5.40 -21.00 16.94
N LEU A 81 -5.41 -20.10 15.96
CA LEU A 81 -4.97 -20.37 14.60
C LEU A 81 -3.45 -20.20 14.46
N ASP A 82 -2.79 -21.15 13.83
CA ASP A 82 -1.35 -21.11 13.60
C ASP A 82 -0.99 -20.22 12.40
N ASP A 83 0.19 -19.59 12.48
CA ASP A 83 0.85 -18.82 11.42
C ASP A 83 0.02 -17.63 10.86
N THR A 84 -0.92 -17.13 11.65
CA THR A 84 -1.79 -16.00 11.32
C THR A 84 -2.16 -15.19 12.55
N VAL A 85 -3.06 -14.22 12.41
CA VAL A 85 -3.66 -13.47 13.52
C VAL A 85 -5.05 -14.02 13.82
N THR A 86 -5.24 -14.61 15.01
CA THR A 86 -6.56 -15.04 15.48
C THR A 86 -7.34 -13.85 16.03
N GLU A 87 -8.50 -13.53 15.47
CA GLU A 87 -9.43 -12.60 16.11
C GLU A 87 -10.37 -13.36 17.05
N VAL A 88 -10.35 -12.99 18.32
CA VAL A 88 -11.30 -13.40 19.36
C VAL A 88 -12.31 -12.28 19.51
N LEU A 89 -13.50 -12.45 18.91
CA LEU A 89 -14.57 -11.49 18.95
C LEU A 89 -15.46 -11.77 20.15
N LEU A 90 -15.60 -10.80 21.05
CA LEU A 90 -16.39 -10.85 22.27
C LEU A 90 -17.64 -10.03 22.12
N GLU A 91 -18.81 -10.65 22.33
CA GLU A 91 -20.13 -10.01 22.29
C GLU A 91 -20.97 -10.49 23.47
N GLU A 92 -21.97 -9.71 23.89
CA GLU A 92 -22.91 -10.18 24.88
C GLU A 92 -23.74 -11.35 24.34
N LEU A 93 -24.00 -12.35 25.19
CA LEU A 93 -24.79 -13.52 24.83
C LEU A 93 -26.22 -13.12 24.46
N SER A 94 -26.54 -13.18 23.21
CA SER A 94 -27.90 -13.03 22.68
C SER A 94 -28.64 -14.34 22.43
N GLU A 95 -27.87 -15.48 22.34
CA GLU A 95 -28.41 -16.80 22.07
C GLU A 95 -27.62 -17.92 22.81
N PRO A 96 -28.28 -19.06 23.17
CA PRO A 96 -27.69 -20.12 24.01
C PRO A 96 -26.60 -21.01 23.32
N HIS A 97 -26.21 -20.74 22.10
CA HIS A 97 -25.33 -21.59 21.32
C HIS A 97 -23.88 -21.11 21.20
N HIS A 98 -23.51 -19.98 21.81
CA HIS A 98 -22.15 -19.48 21.79
C HIS A 98 -21.32 -20.04 22.95
N ALA A 99 -20.05 -20.32 22.70
CA ALA A 99 -19.11 -20.78 23.73
C ALA A 99 -18.87 -19.65 24.74
N ALA A 100 -19.01 -19.95 26.04
CA ALA A 100 -18.71 -19.01 27.10
C ALA A 100 -17.20 -18.81 27.22
N LEU A 101 -16.77 -17.55 27.40
CA LEU A 101 -15.38 -17.20 27.57
C LEU A 101 -14.86 -17.72 28.92
N THR A 102 -13.74 -18.44 28.95
CA THR A 102 -13.07 -18.86 30.17
C THR A 102 -12.12 -17.78 30.64
N LEU A 103 -12.36 -17.26 31.84
CA LEU A 103 -11.54 -16.23 32.49
C LEU A 103 -10.86 -16.80 33.75
N ARG A 104 -9.64 -16.32 33.99
CA ARG A 104 -8.94 -16.58 35.26
C ARG A 104 -9.47 -15.59 36.29
N GLU A 105 -10.16 -16.08 37.31
CA GLU A 105 -10.73 -15.26 38.36
C GLU A 105 -9.60 -14.64 39.23
N THR A 106 -9.65 -13.33 39.38
CA THR A 106 -8.74 -12.56 40.24
C THR A 106 -9.49 -11.37 40.89
N GLU A 107 -8.97 -10.84 41.98
CA GLU A 107 -9.52 -9.63 42.61
C GLU A 107 -9.45 -8.40 41.67
N GLU A 108 -8.44 -8.34 40.79
CA GLU A 108 -8.32 -7.29 39.78
C GLU A 108 -9.45 -7.31 38.76
N LEU A 109 -9.87 -8.49 38.31
CA LEU A 109 -11.00 -8.64 37.38
C LEU A 109 -12.32 -8.25 38.06
N ALA A 110 -12.51 -8.63 39.33
CA ALA A 110 -13.72 -8.34 40.08
C ALA A 110 -13.98 -6.84 40.27
N SER A 111 -12.93 -6.00 40.26
CA SER A 111 -13.00 -4.54 40.33
C SER A 111 -13.07 -3.84 38.97
N SER A 112 -12.99 -4.58 37.86
CA SER A 112 -13.00 -4.04 36.51
C SER A 112 -14.41 -3.68 36.03
N PRO A 113 -14.60 -2.65 35.17
CA PRO A 113 -15.86 -2.41 34.47
C PRO A 113 -16.37 -3.60 33.65
N PHE A 114 -15.47 -4.53 33.29
CA PHE A 114 -15.81 -5.77 32.59
C PHE A 114 -16.28 -6.91 33.52
N ALA A 115 -16.24 -6.73 34.84
CA ALA A 115 -16.57 -7.79 35.79
C ALA A 115 -18.01 -8.29 35.65
N SER A 116 -18.95 -7.37 35.42
CA SER A 116 -20.39 -7.71 35.23
C SER A 116 -20.62 -8.45 33.91
N LEU A 117 -19.89 -8.12 32.86
CA LEU A 117 -19.99 -8.72 31.54
C LEU A 117 -19.23 -10.05 31.42
N ALA A 118 -18.23 -10.28 32.25
CA ALA A 118 -17.36 -11.46 32.18
C ALA A 118 -18.10 -12.80 32.17
N ARG A 119 -19.33 -12.86 32.78
CA ARG A 119 -20.18 -14.06 32.85
C ARG A 119 -21.17 -14.18 31.68
N THR A 120 -21.36 -13.09 30.93
CA THR A 120 -22.34 -13.00 29.84
C THR A 120 -21.70 -12.86 28.47
N LEU A 121 -20.34 -12.83 28.42
CA LEU A 121 -19.64 -12.74 27.15
C LEU A 121 -19.56 -14.11 26.46
N ALA A 122 -20.00 -14.11 25.22
CA ALA A 122 -19.70 -15.16 24.27
C ALA A 122 -18.49 -14.77 23.42
N TYR A 123 -17.81 -15.75 22.88
CA TYR A 123 -16.76 -15.51 21.91
C TYR A 123 -17.00 -16.27 20.61
N THR A 124 -16.58 -15.65 19.52
CA THR A 124 -16.37 -16.29 18.23
C THR A 124 -14.91 -16.12 17.80
N MET A 125 -14.39 -17.11 17.07
CA MET A 125 -13.02 -17.07 16.60
C MET A 125 -12.96 -17.16 15.09
N ARG A 126 -12.10 -16.32 14.52
CA ARG A 126 -11.83 -16.31 13.09
C ARG A 126 -10.41 -15.81 12.85
N GLU A 127 -9.95 -15.94 11.64
CA GLU A 127 -8.77 -15.22 11.19
C GLU A 127 -9.08 -13.71 11.14
N ASP A 128 -8.18 -12.84 11.67
CA ASP A 128 -8.41 -11.38 11.65
C ASP A 128 -8.49 -10.88 10.20
N PRO A 129 -9.65 -10.35 9.76
CA PRO A 129 -9.81 -9.88 8.38
C PRO A 129 -8.95 -8.65 8.07
N SER A 130 -8.45 -7.95 9.08
CA SER A 130 -7.61 -6.75 8.94
C SER A 130 -6.10 -7.05 9.07
N ARG A 131 -5.70 -8.30 9.26
CA ARG A 131 -4.28 -8.67 9.34
C ARG A 131 -3.55 -8.36 8.05
N VAL A 132 -2.24 -8.16 8.14
CA VAL A 132 -1.40 -8.05 6.94
C VAL A 132 -1.31 -9.43 6.26
N VAL A 133 -1.69 -9.50 4.99
CA VAL A 133 -1.61 -10.70 4.18
C VAL A 133 -0.33 -10.63 3.34
N TYR A 134 0.66 -11.44 3.69
CA TYR A 134 1.91 -11.52 2.93
C TYR A 134 1.77 -12.52 1.79
N PRO A 135 2.02 -12.13 0.51
CA PRO A 135 1.98 -13.09 -0.60
C PRO A 135 3.03 -14.18 -0.46
N SER A 136 2.73 -15.37 -0.98
CA SER A 136 3.70 -16.47 -1.01
C SER A 136 4.80 -16.21 -2.04
N CYS A 137 6.07 -16.48 -1.70
CA CYS A 137 7.16 -16.41 -2.68
C CYS A 137 6.99 -17.40 -3.85
N ARG A 138 6.17 -18.42 -3.69
CA ARG A 138 5.86 -19.39 -4.76
C ARG A 138 5.07 -18.78 -5.91
N GLU A 139 4.36 -17.67 -5.66
CA GLU A 139 3.59 -16.94 -6.68
C GLU A 139 4.50 -16.14 -7.63
N PHE A 140 5.72 -15.80 -7.20
CA PHE A 140 6.62 -14.86 -7.88
C PHE A 140 8.03 -15.44 -8.09
N GLN A 141 8.12 -16.66 -8.60
CA GLN A 141 9.40 -17.39 -8.78
C GLN A 141 10.30 -16.78 -9.85
N SER A 142 9.79 -15.95 -10.74
CA SER A 142 10.55 -15.24 -11.78
C SER A 142 11.45 -14.13 -11.24
N PHE A 143 11.16 -13.64 -10.01
CA PHE A 143 11.92 -12.57 -9.40
C PHE A 143 13.06 -13.11 -8.53
N PRO A 144 14.25 -12.47 -8.56
CA PRO A 144 15.30 -12.71 -7.57
C PRO A 144 14.77 -12.47 -6.15
N GLN A 145 15.08 -13.39 -5.23
CA GLN A 145 14.70 -13.29 -3.83
C GLN A 145 15.88 -12.75 -3.02
N ILE A 146 15.68 -11.67 -2.29
CA ILE A 146 16.67 -11.04 -1.41
C ILE A 146 16.10 -11.06 0.00
N ASN A 147 16.83 -11.69 0.94
CA ASN A 147 16.36 -11.74 2.32
C ASN A 147 16.41 -10.33 2.95
N MET A 148 15.40 -9.99 3.76
CA MET A 148 15.38 -8.72 4.50
C MET A 148 16.64 -8.52 5.36
N ALA A 149 17.26 -9.59 5.88
CA ALA A 149 18.51 -9.52 6.62
C ALA A 149 19.73 -9.09 5.76
N GLU A 150 19.62 -9.13 4.44
CA GLU A 150 20.65 -8.67 3.50
C GLU A 150 20.50 -7.19 3.13
N LEU A 151 19.48 -6.52 3.66
CA LEU A 151 19.20 -5.10 3.44
C LEU A 151 19.52 -4.29 4.70
N SER A 152 20.05 -3.09 4.51
CA SER A 152 20.43 -2.18 5.60
C SER A 152 20.15 -0.72 5.25
N ASP A 153 20.31 0.16 6.24
CA ASP A 153 20.25 1.61 6.12
C ASP A 153 18.92 2.11 5.50
N GLU A 154 17.81 1.71 6.10
CA GLU A 154 16.47 2.11 5.67
C GLU A 154 16.24 3.62 5.86
N VAL A 155 16.09 4.35 4.75
CA VAL A 155 15.69 5.76 4.74
C VAL A 155 14.28 5.85 4.17
N MET A 156 13.33 6.25 5.00
CA MET A 156 11.93 6.40 4.57
C MET A 156 11.79 7.55 3.58
N ILE A 157 11.28 7.24 2.39
CA ILE A 157 10.93 8.22 1.34
C ILE A 157 9.49 8.68 1.54
N THR A 158 8.58 7.72 1.68
CA THR A 158 7.17 7.96 2.02
C THR A 158 6.63 6.74 2.78
N ALA A 159 5.38 6.81 3.22
CA ALA A 159 4.75 5.74 4.00
C ALA A 159 4.82 4.38 3.28
N GLY A 160 5.58 3.43 3.83
CA GLY A 160 5.78 2.10 3.27
C GLY A 160 6.76 2.00 2.10
N VAL A 161 7.50 3.08 1.78
CA VAL A 161 8.53 3.11 0.74
C VAL A 161 9.85 3.61 1.32
N PHE A 162 10.90 2.82 1.15
CA PHE A 162 12.20 3.07 1.76
C PHE A 162 13.30 2.97 0.71
N LYS A 163 14.33 3.80 0.84
CA LYS A 163 15.62 3.55 0.20
C LYS A 163 16.43 2.63 1.10
N VAL A 164 16.89 1.52 0.53
CA VAL A 164 17.68 0.51 1.24
C VAL A 164 18.93 0.17 0.46
N PHE A 165 19.90 -0.44 1.12
CA PHE A 165 21.16 -0.86 0.50
C PHE A 165 21.39 -2.35 0.74
N ASN A 166 21.85 -3.05 -0.28
CA ASN A 166 22.31 -4.42 -0.09
C ASN A 166 23.61 -4.41 0.75
N VAL A 167 23.64 -5.22 1.80
CA VAL A 167 24.76 -5.28 2.76
C VAL A 167 26.08 -5.64 2.09
N GLN A 168 26.05 -6.55 1.08
CA GLN A 168 27.26 -7.10 0.45
C GLN A 168 27.87 -6.13 -0.57
N ASN A 169 27.07 -5.65 -1.52
CA ASN A 169 27.56 -4.86 -2.67
C ASN A 169 27.25 -3.36 -2.58
N LYS A 170 26.55 -2.93 -1.51
CA LYS A 170 26.13 -1.54 -1.29
C LYS A 170 25.24 -0.96 -2.40
N ALA A 171 24.65 -1.80 -3.24
CA ALA A 171 23.71 -1.35 -4.27
C ALA A 171 22.45 -0.77 -3.63
N PRO A 172 22.01 0.42 -4.06
CA PRO A 172 20.79 1.03 -3.56
C PRO A 172 19.55 0.44 -4.26
N TYR A 173 18.47 0.25 -3.50
CA TYR A 173 17.16 -0.16 -3.98
C TYR A 173 16.06 0.70 -3.38
N ILE A 174 14.88 0.68 -3.99
CA ILE A 174 13.63 1.15 -3.40
C ILE A 174 12.87 -0.07 -2.91
N LEU A 175 12.59 -0.12 -1.62
CA LEU A 175 11.77 -1.15 -0.99
C LEU A 175 10.36 -0.62 -0.77
N LYS A 176 9.36 -1.24 -1.42
CA LYS A 176 7.92 -1.02 -1.14
C LYS A 176 7.42 -2.18 -0.30
N VAL A 177 7.12 -1.93 0.98
CA VAL A 177 6.70 -3.01 1.90
C VAL A 177 5.20 -3.31 1.79
N VAL A 178 4.83 -4.57 2.01
CA VAL A 178 3.43 -5.02 2.09
C VAL A 178 2.75 -4.38 3.31
N ASN A 179 3.40 -4.45 4.48
CA ASN A 179 2.90 -3.87 5.72
C ASN A 179 3.24 -2.37 5.80
N ARG A 180 2.45 -1.53 5.15
CA ARG A 180 2.58 -0.08 5.21
C ARG A 180 1.73 0.53 6.34
N PRO A 181 2.01 1.76 6.80
CA PRO A 181 1.13 2.48 7.72
C PRO A 181 -0.31 2.56 7.18
N LEU A 182 -1.30 2.34 8.04
CA LEU A 182 -2.71 2.29 7.67
C LEU A 182 -3.03 1.19 6.64
N TYR A 183 -2.36 0.04 6.75
CA TYR A 183 -2.59 -1.12 5.89
C TYR A 183 -4.06 -1.55 5.88
N TYR A 184 -4.54 -1.86 4.68
CA TYR A 184 -5.79 -2.57 4.42
C TYR A 184 -5.52 -3.82 3.58
N PRO A 185 -6.33 -4.89 3.66
CA PRO A 185 -6.11 -6.11 2.87
C PRO A 185 -5.98 -5.89 1.36
N TYR A 186 -6.61 -4.85 0.83
CA TYR A 186 -6.47 -4.43 -0.57
C TYR A 186 -5.05 -3.99 -0.93
N ASP A 187 -4.24 -3.54 0.03
CA ASP A 187 -2.84 -3.15 -0.23
C ASP A 187 -1.99 -4.34 -0.67
N THR A 188 -2.30 -5.54 -0.18
CA THR A 188 -1.67 -6.77 -0.69
C THR A 188 -1.99 -7.02 -2.15
N GLU A 189 -3.21 -6.76 -2.57
CA GLU A 189 -3.63 -6.91 -3.97
C GLU A 189 -2.92 -5.89 -4.88
N VAL A 190 -2.73 -4.66 -4.40
CA VAL A 190 -1.93 -3.64 -5.10
C VAL A 190 -0.49 -4.14 -5.31
N ILE A 191 0.13 -4.71 -4.28
CA ILE A 191 1.50 -5.29 -4.37
C ILE A 191 1.53 -6.46 -5.36
N ARG A 192 0.56 -7.39 -5.30
CA ARG A 192 0.45 -8.50 -6.25
C ARG A 192 0.35 -8.00 -7.69
N ARG A 193 -0.55 -7.05 -7.91
CA ARG A 193 -0.76 -6.47 -9.23
C ARG A 193 0.47 -5.73 -9.74
N GLU A 194 1.17 -5.00 -8.89
CA GLU A 194 2.41 -4.32 -9.27
C GLU A 194 3.50 -5.33 -9.69
N LEU A 195 3.66 -6.45 -8.98
CA LEU A 195 4.58 -7.52 -9.36
C LEU A 195 4.22 -8.15 -10.71
N GLU A 196 2.93 -8.43 -10.97
CA GLU A 196 2.47 -8.94 -12.26
C GLU A 196 2.82 -7.96 -13.41
N VAL A 197 2.56 -6.66 -13.21
CA VAL A 197 2.86 -5.64 -14.22
C VAL A 197 4.37 -5.48 -14.43
N LEU A 198 5.17 -5.53 -13.35
CA LEU A 198 6.64 -5.50 -13.44
C LEU A 198 7.19 -6.69 -14.23
N GLU A 199 6.58 -7.86 -14.12
CA GLU A 199 6.97 -9.03 -14.91
C GLU A 199 6.65 -8.85 -16.39
N ILE A 200 5.44 -8.35 -16.72
CA ILE A 200 5.02 -8.04 -18.10
C ILE A 200 5.93 -6.96 -18.71
N CYS A 201 6.32 -5.96 -17.94
CA CYS A 201 7.13 -4.81 -18.40
C CYS A 201 8.64 -5.05 -18.26
N LYS A 202 9.10 -6.27 -18.01
CA LYS A 202 10.53 -6.58 -17.86
C LYS A 202 11.31 -6.19 -19.10
N GLY A 203 12.31 -5.33 -18.90
CA GLY A 203 13.19 -4.82 -19.98
C GLY A 203 12.57 -3.72 -20.85
N VAL A 204 11.34 -3.27 -20.56
CA VAL A 204 10.71 -2.17 -21.27
C VAL A 204 11.35 -0.84 -20.84
N PRO A 205 11.88 -0.04 -21.78
CA PRO A 205 12.45 1.26 -21.48
C PRO A 205 11.44 2.21 -20.84
N ASN A 206 11.93 3.13 -20.01
CA ASN A 206 11.14 4.19 -19.37
C ASN A 206 10.01 3.71 -18.44
N ILE A 207 10.03 2.43 -18.07
CA ILE A 207 9.22 1.83 -17.02
C ILE A 207 10.13 1.28 -15.94
N VAL A 208 9.75 1.48 -14.67
CA VAL A 208 10.51 0.99 -13.52
C VAL A 208 10.72 -0.53 -13.61
N GLN A 209 11.93 -0.98 -13.24
CA GLN A 209 12.28 -2.40 -13.25
C GLN A 209 12.40 -2.94 -11.82
N ALA A 210 11.89 -4.15 -11.61
CA ALA A 210 12.12 -4.86 -10.37
C ALA A 210 13.57 -5.36 -10.30
N ALA A 211 14.24 -5.08 -9.19
CA ALA A 211 15.49 -5.71 -8.82
C ALA A 211 15.27 -7.09 -8.18
N GLY A 212 14.08 -7.31 -7.61
CA GLY A 212 13.68 -8.56 -6.99
C GLY A 212 12.50 -8.38 -6.03
N ILE A 213 12.29 -9.39 -5.20
CA ILE A 213 11.37 -9.34 -4.05
C ILE A 213 12.15 -9.47 -2.75
N ALA A 214 11.80 -8.63 -1.78
CA ALA A 214 12.30 -8.77 -0.42
C ALA A 214 11.52 -9.86 0.29
N VAL A 215 12.23 -10.86 0.84
CA VAL A 215 11.63 -12.03 1.47
C VAL A 215 11.98 -12.14 2.94
N SER A 216 11.09 -12.69 3.73
CA SER A 216 11.26 -12.95 5.15
C SER A 216 10.45 -14.18 5.56
N THR A 217 10.70 -14.68 6.77
CA THR A 217 9.76 -15.62 7.41
C THR A 217 8.45 -14.91 7.70
N ASN A 218 7.33 -15.66 7.72
CA ASN A 218 6.03 -15.10 8.08
C ASN A 218 6.11 -14.43 9.48
N PRO A 219 5.80 -13.11 9.62
CA PRO A 219 5.84 -12.42 10.90
C PRO A 219 4.93 -13.02 11.98
N TYR A 220 3.88 -13.71 11.55
CA TYR A 220 2.89 -14.36 12.42
C TYR A 220 3.22 -15.80 12.78
N MET A 221 4.38 -16.27 12.40
CA MET A 221 4.81 -17.66 12.61
C MET A 221 4.64 -18.10 14.06
N THR A 222 3.94 -19.23 14.26
CA THR A 222 3.64 -19.80 15.59
C THR A 222 4.83 -20.53 16.19
N SER A 223 5.54 -21.35 15.38
CA SER A 223 6.69 -22.14 15.83
C SER A 223 7.98 -21.72 15.12
N SER A 224 9.12 -21.87 15.79
CA SER A 224 10.45 -21.56 15.24
C SER A 224 11.04 -22.73 14.46
N ALA A 225 10.25 -23.44 13.64
CA ALA A 225 10.77 -24.52 12.81
C ALA A 225 11.68 -23.99 11.69
N SER A 226 12.77 -24.72 11.37
CA SER A 226 13.80 -24.27 10.42
C SER A 226 13.35 -24.20 8.95
N ASP A 227 12.27 -24.89 8.57
CA ASP A 227 11.80 -25.05 7.18
C ASP A 227 10.51 -24.29 6.88
N GLN A 228 10.31 -23.13 7.48
CA GLN A 228 9.13 -22.32 7.23
C GLN A 228 9.18 -21.65 5.83
N PRO A 229 8.06 -21.65 5.08
CA PRO A 229 8.01 -20.98 3.79
C PRO A 229 8.22 -19.48 3.95
N LEU A 230 9.08 -18.91 3.08
CA LEU A 230 9.28 -17.47 3.00
C LEU A 230 8.04 -16.80 2.38
N VAL A 231 7.80 -15.58 2.81
CA VAL A 231 6.75 -14.71 2.28
C VAL A 231 7.36 -13.47 1.64
N VAL A 232 6.64 -12.87 0.71
CA VAL A 232 7.01 -11.59 0.10
C VAL A 232 6.76 -10.49 1.13
N PHE A 233 7.85 -9.91 1.63
CA PHE A 233 7.79 -8.78 2.55
C PHE A 233 7.60 -7.45 1.82
N GLY A 234 8.13 -7.35 0.59
CA GLY A 234 8.00 -6.18 -0.26
C GLY A 234 8.59 -6.37 -1.65
N ILE A 235 8.45 -5.36 -2.49
CA ILE A 235 9.04 -5.27 -3.82
C ILE A 235 10.34 -4.48 -3.71
N LEU A 236 11.40 -4.97 -4.35
CA LEU A 236 12.64 -4.24 -4.55
C LEU A 236 12.70 -3.71 -5.97
N LEU A 237 12.69 -2.39 -6.12
CA LEU A 237 12.79 -1.68 -7.39
C LEU A 237 14.19 -1.11 -7.57
N GLN A 238 14.61 -0.92 -8.82
CA GLN A 238 15.84 -0.19 -9.14
C GLN A 238 15.74 1.25 -8.60
N PHE A 239 16.83 1.71 -7.98
CA PHE A 239 16.94 3.08 -7.51
C PHE A 239 17.42 3.99 -8.63
N HIS A 240 16.73 5.12 -8.83
CA HIS A 240 17.09 6.16 -9.79
C HIS A 240 17.55 7.43 -9.07
N SER A 241 18.76 7.90 -9.36
CA SER A 241 19.44 8.96 -8.58
C SER A 241 19.00 10.38 -8.91
N GLY A 242 18.32 10.60 -10.04
CA GLY A 242 17.89 11.93 -10.48
C GLY A 242 16.72 12.53 -9.69
N GLY A 243 16.11 11.73 -8.80
CA GLY A 243 14.93 12.15 -8.03
C GLY A 243 13.64 12.12 -8.86
N SER A 244 12.55 12.68 -8.32
CA SER A 244 11.28 12.75 -9.04
C SER A 244 11.25 13.93 -10.02
N LEU A 245 10.44 13.80 -11.07
CA LEU A 245 10.17 14.90 -12.01
C LEU A 245 9.55 16.10 -11.27
N LYS A 246 8.71 15.85 -10.25
CA LYS A 246 8.15 16.90 -9.40
C LYS A 246 9.24 17.71 -8.71
N GLU A 247 10.26 17.06 -8.15
CA GLU A 247 11.41 17.75 -7.53
C GLU A 247 12.19 18.55 -8.56
N ALA A 248 12.52 17.94 -9.72
CA ALA A 248 13.24 18.62 -10.81
C ALA A 248 12.52 19.88 -11.29
N LEU A 249 11.19 19.83 -11.44
CA LEU A 249 10.37 20.98 -11.84
C LEU A 249 10.27 22.05 -10.74
N SER A 250 10.13 21.64 -9.48
CA SER A 250 9.99 22.57 -8.35
C SER A 250 11.30 23.29 -8.00
N GLU A 251 12.44 22.64 -8.23
CA GLU A 251 13.78 23.17 -7.99
C GLU A 251 14.35 23.93 -9.20
N GLY A 252 13.61 24.01 -10.30
CA GLY A 252 14.03 24.72 -11.51
C GLY A 252 15.15 24.01 -12.29
N ARG A 253 15.32 22.70 -12.10
CA ARG A 253 16.37 21.88 -12.74
C ARG A 253 16.00 21.35 -14.12
N LEU A 254 14.97 21.90 -14.77
CA LEU A 254 14.51 21.45 -16.08
C LEU A 254 15.64 21.46 -17.12
N LEU A 255 16.41 22.56 -17.17
CA LEU A 255 17.47 22.77 -18.17
C LEU A 255 18.73 21.95 -17.88
N ASP A 256 18.86 21.33 -16.71
CA ASP A 256 19.96 20.42 -16.37
C ASP A 256 19.79 19.06 -17.05
N HIS A 257 18.64 18.83 -17.68
CA HIS A 257 18.26 17.54 -18.26
C HIS A 257 17.85 17.69 -19.73
N PRO A 258 17.88 16.61 -20.52
CA PRO A 258 17.37 16.57 -21.89
C PRO A 258 15.84 16.49 -21.92
N TRP A 259 15.19 17.45 -21.29
CA TRP A 259 13.76 17.47 -20.96
C TRP A 259 12.83 17.33 -22.18
N GLU A 260 13.25 17.73 -23.36
CA GLU A 260 12.46 17.62 -24.59
C GLU A 260 12.11 16.15 -24.89
N ARG A 261 12.97 15.20 -24.51
CA ARG A 261 12.75 13.77 -24.71
C ARG A 261 11.72 13.17 -23.74
N TRP A 262 11.46 13.82 -22.61
CA TRP A 262 10.56 13.29 -21.58
C TRP A 262 9.16 13.01 -22.11
N ALA A 263 8.65 13.88 -23.00
CA ALA A 263 7.34 13.70 -23.62
C ALA A 263 7.25 12.37 -24.34
N ALA A 264 8.19 12.08 -25.24
CA ALA A 264 8.19 10.84 -26.00
C ALA A 264 8.45 9.60 -25.11
N GLN A 265 9.34 9.71 -24.13
CA GLN A 265 9.66 8.62 -23.20
C GLN A 265 8.43 8.20 -22.39
N ILE A 266 7.71 9.17 -21.79
CA ILE A 266 6.49 8.89 -21.00
C ILE A 266 5.37 8.34 -21.90
N ALA A 267 5.18 8.94 -23.09
CA ALA A 267 4.16 8.47 -24.04
C ALA A 267 4.40 7.02 -24.47
N THR A 268 5.66 6.67 -24.78
CA THR A 268 6.03 5.32 -25.21
C THR A 268 5.83 4.31 -24.06
N ALA A 269 6.26 4.66 -22.84
CA ALA A 269 6.04 3.82 -21.66
C ALA A 269 4.53 3.58 -21.43
N LEU A 270 3.73 4.64 -21.51
CA LEU A 270 2.28 4.55 -21.35
C LEU A 270 1.61 3.75 -22.47
N ALA A 271 2.06 3.92 -23.74
CA ALA A 271 1.57 3.13 -24.87
C ALA A 271 1.87 1.63 -24.70
N HIS A 272 3.02 1.29 -24.11
CA HIS A 272 3.36 -0.10 -23.80
C HIS A 272 2.42 -0.69 -22.75
N LEU A 273 2.13 0.02 -21.66
CA LEU A 273 1.14 -0.40 -20.66
C LEU A 273 -0.23 -0.60 -21.30
N HIS A 274 -0.71 0.35 -22.09
CA HIS A 274 -2.00 0.27 -22.77
C HIS A 274 -2.06 -0.90 -23.77
N GLY A 275 -0.97 -1.16 -24.50
CA GLY A 275 -0.85 -2.31 -25.39
C GLY A 275 -0.92 -3.67 -24.67
N ALA A 276 -0.50 -3.71 -23.40
CA ALA A 276 -0.65 -4.88 -22.54
C ALA A 276 -2.00 -4.95 -21.81
N GLY A 277 -2.96 -4.05 -22.11
CA GLY A 277 -4.25 -3.99 -21.44
C GLY A 277 -4.21 -3.41 -20.02
N ILE A 278 -3.14 -2.67 -19.69
CA ILE A 278 -2.90 -2.09 -18.38
C ILE A 278 -3.05 -0.57 -18.47
N THR A 279 -3.69 0.04 -17.47
CA THR A 279 -3.76 1.50 -17.29
C THR A 279 -2.97 1.89 -16.06
N HIS A 280 -2.39 3.08 -16.05
CA HIS A 280 -1.62 3.56 -14.90
C HIS A 280 -2.51 4.14 -13.80
N MET A 281 -3.48 4.95 -14.16
CA MET A 281 -4.50 5.62 -13.33
C MET A 281 -3.98 6.71 -12.39
N ASP A 282 -2.67 6.90 -12.23
CA ASP A 282 -2.10 7.93 -11.37
C ASP A 282 -0.88 8.63 -12.02
N ILE A 283 -1.00 9.00 -13.29
CA ILE A 283 0.03 9.77 -14.02
C ILE A 283 0.13 11.18 -13.41
N LYS A 284 1.33 11.51 -12.89
CA LYS A 284 1.67 12.82 -12.32
C LYS A 284 3.18 12.95 -12.17
N SER A 285 3.68 14.16 -11.98
CA SER A 285 5.13 14.42 -11.89
C SER A 285 5.83 13.70 -10.72
N SER A 286 5.12 13.36 -9.64
CA SER A 286 5.70 12.56 -8.53
C SER A 286 5.84 11.07 -8.86
N ASN A 287 5.14 10.57 -9.88
CA ASN A 287 5.19 9.17 -10.33
C ASN A 287 6.06 8.99 -11.58
N VAL A 288 6.89 9.97 -11.87
CA VAL A 288 7.97 9.91 -12.85
C VAL A 288 9.27 10.24 -12.13
N VAL A 289 10.27 9.38 -12.25
CA VAL A 289 11.61 9.62 -11.70
C VAL A 289 12.64 9.74 -12.85
N LEU A 290 13.78 10.32 -12.54
CA LEU A 290 14.86 10.53 -13.51
C LEU A 290 16.02 9.55 -13.22
N ASP A 291 16.53 8.91 -14.26
CA ASP A 291 17.75 8.11 -14.15
C ASP A 291 19.01 9.01 -14.12
N SER A 292 20.20 8.40 -14.10
CA SER A 292 21.49 9.11 -14.11
C SER A 292 21.74 9.94 -15.37
N ASP A 293 21.09 9.59 -16.48
CA ASP A 293 21.22 10.27 -17.77
C ASP A 293 20.10 11.30 -18.01
N GLY A 294 19.23 11.49 -17.00
CA GLY A 294 18.10 12.40 -17.03
C GLY A 294 16.92 11.88 -17.87
N ASN A 295 16.85 10.58 -18.17
CA ASN A 295 15.69 9.99 -18.81
C ASN A 295 14.57 9.74 -17.80
N THR A 296 13.32 9.83 -18.25
CA THR A 296 12.15 9.57 -17.42
C THR A 296 11.87 8.09 -17.26
N ILE A 297 11.54 7.69 -16.04
CA ILE A 297 11.11 6.33 -15.68
C ILE A 297 9.76 6.44 -14.98
N LEU A 298 8.73 5.82 -15.54
CA LEU A 298 7.40 5.76 -14.96
C LEU A 298 7.37 4.72 -13.83
N ILE A 299 6.87 5.11 -12.66
CA ILE A 299 6.79 4.28 -11.45
C ILE A 299 5.34 4.11 -10.99
N ASP A 300 5.08 3.27 -9.98
CA ASP A 300 3.74 3.00 -9.42
C ASP A 300 2.74 2.43 -10.44
N ILE A 301 3.17 1.44 -11.20
CA ILE A 301 2.50 0.90 -12.39
C ILE A 301 1.42 -0.16 -12.10
N SER A 302 0.95 -0.32 -10.86
CA SER A 302 -0.09 -1.32 -10.52
C SER A 302 -1.42 -1.08 -11.24
N GLY A 303 -1.74 0.17 -11.55
CA GLY A 303 -3.01 0.59 -12.15
C GLY A 303 -4.23 0.50 -11.21
N ILE A 304 -4.02 0.08 -9.96
CA ILE A 304 -5.07 -0.08 -8.95
C ILE A 304 -4.70 0.53 -7.59
N GLY A 305 -3.51 1.16 -7.47
CA GLY A 305 -3.00 1.72 -6.21
C GLY A 305 -3.69 2.99 -5.73
N GLY A 306 -4.61 3.53 -6.52
CA GLY A 306 -5.35 4.76 -6.23
C GLY A 306 -5.30 5.73 -7.39
N VAL A 307 -5.99 6.85 -7.23
CA VAL A 307 -6.03 7.96 -8.19
C VAL A 307 -5.85 9.28 -7.45
N THR A 308 -5.24 10.26 -8.12
CA THR A 308 -5.13 11.64 -7.59
C THR A 308 -6.18 12.51 -8.29
N TYR A 309 -7.15 13.00 -7.54
CA TYR A 309 -8.33 13.70 -8.05
C TYR A 309 -8.00 14.82 -9.05
N GLU A 310 -7.00 15.65 -8.74
CA GLU A 310 -6.60 16.78 -9.57
C GLU A 310 -6.03 16.36 -10.94
N TRP A 311 -5.61 15.10 -11.07
CA TRP A 311 -5.06 14.52 -12.29
C TRP A 311 -6.07 13.68 -13.08
N CYS A 312 -7.24 13.42 -12.49
CA CYS A 312 -8.31 12.69 -13.17
C CYS A 312 -8.92 13.51 -14.31
N ALA A 313 -9.27 12.80 -15.37
CA ALA A 313 -10.07 13.36 -16.46
C ALA A 313 -11.46 13.82 -15.96
N PRO A 314 -12.03 14.90 -16.51
CA PRO A 314 -13.32 15.42 -16.05
C PRO A 314 -14.43 14.38 -15.99
N GLU A 315 -14.49 13.49 -16.99
CA GLU A 315 -15.53 12.47 -17.14
C GLU A 315 -15.53 11.37 -16.08
N ILE A 316 -14.45 11.22 -15.31
CA ILE A 316 -14.37 10.19 -14.24
C ILE A 316 -14.13 10.79 -12.86
N ARG A 317 -14.06 12.13 -12.77
CA ARG A 317 -13.67 12.81 -11.53
C ARG A 317 -14.66 12.60 -10.38
N ASP A 318 -15.93 12.45 -10.70
CA ASP A 318 -17.00 12.25 -9.73
C ASP A 318 -17.32 10.76 -9.47
N GLU A 319 -16.55 9.85 -10.07
CA GLU A 319 -16.72 8.41 -9.86
C GLU A 319 -16.17 7.97 -8.50
N ILE A 320 -16.96 7.16 -7.78
CA ILE A 320 -16.58 6.62 -6.47
C ILE A 320 -15.39 5.65 -6.60
N SER A 321 -15.37 4.87 -7.69
CA SER A 321 -14.35 3.85 -7.96
C SER A 321 -13.81 3.94 -9.37
N PRO A 322 -13.00 4.95 -9.72
CA PRO A 322 -12.48 5.14 -11.08
C PRO A 322 -11.70 3.92 -11.62
N ILE A 323 -11.01 3.19 -10.74
CA ILE A 323 -10.24 1.99 -11.09
C ILE A 323 -11.12 0.79 -11.51
N ALA A 324 -12.41 0.79 -11.14
CA ALA A 324 -13.36 -0.26 -11.52
C ALA A 324 -14.01 -0.02 -12.90
N LEU A 325 -13.79 1.13 -13.52
CA LEU A 325 -14.32 1.47 -14.83
C LEU A 325 -13.71 0.58 -15.93
N PRO A 326 -14.40 0.44 -17.09
CA PRO A 326 -13.86 -0.29 -18.23
C PRO A 326 -12.50 0.24 -18.69
N PHE A 327 -11.65 -0.64 -19.24
CA PHE A 327 -10.30 -0.31 -19.69
C PHE A 327 -10.25 0.94 -20.58
N GLU A 328 -11.17 1.06 -21.56
CA GLU A 328 -11.18 2.18 -22.51
C GLU A 328 -11.42 3.53 -21.83
N VAL A 329 -12.25 3.57 -20.78
CA VAL A 329 -12.49 4.79 -20.00
C VAL A 329 -11.27 5.15 -19.18
N ARG A 330 -10.66 4.17 -18.51
CA ARG A 330 -9.43 4.35 -17.73
C ARG A 330 -8.25 4.79 -18.62
N ARG A 331 -8.14 4.23 -19.81
CA ARG A 331 -7.13 4.62 -20.80
C ARG A 331 -7.27 6.09 -21.22
N LEU A 332 -8.48 6.59 -21.38
CA LEU A 332 -8.72 8.00 -21.67
C LEU A 332 -8.33 8.92 -20.50
N CYS A 333 -8.48 8.44 -19.26
CA CYS A 333 -8.00 9.16 -18.09
C CYS A 333 -6.47 9.28 -18.07
N ASP A 334 -5.75 8.20 -18.39
CA ASP A 334 -4.29 8.23 -18.51
C ASP A 334 -3.83 9.22 -19.59
N VAL A 335 -4.51 9.26 -20.73
CA VAL A 335 -4.23 10.21 -21.83
C VAL A 335 -4.41 11.65 -21.37
N TRP A 336 -5.49 11.95 -20.65
CA TRP A 336 -5.73 13.26 -20.04
C TRP A 336 -4.62 13.64 -19.05
N ALA A 337 -4.31 12.74 -18.11
CA ALA A 337 -3.28 12.96 -17.10
C ALA A 337 -1.90 13.18 -17.71
N TYR A 338 -1.57 12.46 -18.80
CA TYR A 338 -0.36 12.70 -19.58
C TYR A 338 -0.36 14.11 -20.21
N GLY A 339 -1.45 14.55 -20.80
CA GLY A 339 -1.58 15.92 -21.32
C GLY A 339 -1.36 16.99 -20.24
N ARG A 340 -1.92 16.77 -19.04
CA ARG A 340 -1.68 17.63 -17.88
C ARG A 340 -0.20 17.65 -17.45
N LEU A 341 0.46 16.48 -17.46
CA LEU A 341 1.88 16.38 -17.15
C LEU A 341 2.73 17.15 -18.17
N LEU A 342 2.41 17.06 -19.46
CA LEU A 342 3.07 17.88 -20.47
C LEU A 342 2.88 19.37 -20.22
N SER A 343 1.66 19.81 -19.87
CA SER A 343 1.38 21.21 -19.52
C SER A 343 2.22 21.69 -18.32
N GLU A 344 2.40 20.83 -17.30
CA GLU A 344 3.25 21.13 -16.15
C GLU A 344 4.72 21.32 -16.58
N ILE A 345 5.26 20.41 -17.41
CA ILE A 345 6.64 20.48 -17.92
C ILE A 345 6.85 21.77 -18.72
N VAL A 346 5.98 22.04 -19.72
CA VAL A 346 6.17 23.19 -20.61
C VAL A 346 5.92 24.53 -19.91
N SER A 347 5.20 24.54 -18.78
CA SER A 347 5.03 25.75 -17.97
C SER A 347 6.33 26.25 -17.34
N ARG A 348 7.33 25.38 -17.23
CA ARG A 348 8.66 25.66 -16.68
C ARG A 348 9.73 25.85 -17.76
N ALA A 349 9.39 25.54 -19.02
CA ALA A 349 10.31 25.67 -20.15
C ALA A 349 10.30 27.07 -20.74
N GLU A 350 11.44 27.47 -21.30
CA GLU A 350 11.54 28.69 -22.11
C GLU A 350 10.70 28.57 -23.40
N ASP A 351 10.29 29.70 -23.96
CA ASP A 351 9.54 29.71 -25.22
C ASP A 351 10.44 29.29 -26.39
N SER A 352 10.15 28.16 -26.96
CA SER A 352 10.88 27.55 -28.06
C SER A 352 9.91 26.89 -29.05
N PRO A 353 10.32 26.55 -30.26
CA PRO A 353 9.48 25.75 -31.17
C PRO A 353 9.01 24.43 -30.54
N VAL A 354 9.88 23.79 -29.75
CA VAL A 354 9.59 22.53 -29.05
C VAL A 354 8.55 22.75 -27.95
N SER A 355 8.77 23.72 -27.06
CA SER A 355 7.81 23.99 -25.96
C SER A 355 6.43 24.42 -26.47
N ARG A 356 6.38 25.20 -27.56
CA ARG A 356 5.11 25.56 -28.23
C ARG A 356 4.39 24.35 -28.80
N ARG A 357 5.14 23.43 -29.43
CA ARG A 357 4.56 22.20 -29.98
C ARG A 357 4.03 21.28 -28.88
N LEU A 358 4.79 21.07 -27.81
CA LEU A 358 4.36 20.28 -26.66
C LEU A 358 3.10 20.88 -26.00
N ARG A 359 3.00 22.20 -25.92
CA ARG A 359 1.79 22.87 -25.42
C ARG A 359 0.57 22.55 -26.27
N GLN A 360 0.71 22.64 -27.61
CA GLN A 360 -0.37 22.27 -28.53
C GLN A 360 -0.82 20.81 -28.37
N ILE A 361 0.13 19.88 -28.24
CA ILE A 361 -0.16 18.47 -27.98
C ILE A 361 -0.88 18.30 -26.64
N ALA A 362 -0.40 18.97 -25.59
CA ALA A 362 -1.01 18.94 -24.27
C ALA A 362 -2.47 19.43 -24.29
N ASP A 363 -2.73 20.54 -24.98
CA ASP A 363 -4.09 21.09 -25.14
C ASP A 363 -5.02 20.08 -25.85
N CYS A 364 -4.56 19.41 -26.92
CA CYS A 364 -5.34 18.39 -27.62
C CYS A 364 -5.57 17.12 -26.78
N LEU A 365 -4.60 16.74 -25.91
CA LEU A 365 -4.74 15.59 -25.01
C LEU A 365 -5.67 15.90 -23.81
N THR A 366 -5.83 17.18 -23.47
CA THR A 366 -6.71 17.62 -22.38
C THR A 366 -8.02 18.21 -22.91
N GLU A 367 -8.45 17.85 -24.12
CA GLU A 367 -9.75 18.20 -24.68
C GLU A 367 -10.87 17.53 -23.87
N GLU A 368 -11.85 18.32 -23.38
CA GLU A 368 -12.94 17.79 -22.54
C GLU A 368 -13.80 16.78 -23.27
N ASN A 369 -14.07 17.05 -24.56
CA ASN A 369 -14.81 16.10 -25.39
C ASN A 369 -13.92 14.90 -25.73
N THR A 370 -14.22 13.74 -25.12
CA THR A 370 -13.46 12.50 -25.31
C THR A 370 -13.39 12.00 -26.77
N ARG A 371 -14.34 12.43 -27.64
CA ARG A 371 -14.33 12.04 -29.07
C ARG A 371 -13.36 12.87 -29.90
N SER A 372 -13.06 14.09 -29.49
CA SER A 372 -12.08 14.98 -30.14
C SER A 372 -10.72 14.98 -29.44
N ARG A 373 -10.64 14.34 -28.27
CA ARG A 373 -9.38 14.21 -27.53
C ARG A 373 -8.37 13.41 -28.35
N MET A 374 -7.16 13.99 -28.53
CA MET A 374 -6.06 13.34 -29.20
C MET A 374 -5.75 11.98 -28.55
N THR A 375 -5.50 10.96 -29.35
CA THR A 375 -5.05 9.66 -28.88
C THR A 375 -3.55 9.69 -28.55
N LEU A 376 -3.09 8.76 -27.72
CA LEU A 376 -1.68 8.64 -27.37
C LEU A 376 -0.79 8.33 -28.61
N LEU A 377 -1.30 7.55 -29.57
CA LEU A 377 -0.58 7.22 -30.80
C LEU A 377 -0.43 8.46 -31.70
N GLU A 378 -1.46 9.29 -31.82
CA GLU A 378 -1.38 10.55 -32.56
C GLU A 378 -0.38 11.50 -31.89
N ALA A 379 -0.36 11.55 -30.55
CA ALA A 379 0.61 12.37 -29.82
C ALA A 379 2.05 11.89 -30.07
N ILE A 380 2.31 10.58 -30.04
CA ILE A 380 3.63 10.00 -30.36
C ILE A 380 4.04 10.38 -31.79
N SER A 381 3.16 10.19 -32.79
CA SER A 381 3.45 10.56 -34.16
C SER A 381 3.79 12.05 -34.31
N GLN A 382 3.06 12.93 -33.64
CA GLN A 382 3.35 14.37 -33.66
C GLN A 382 4.65 14.77 -32.95
N LEU A 383 5.10 14.00 -31.96
CA LEU A 383 6.40 14.18 -31.32
C LEU A 383 7.52 13.75 -32.25
N GLU A 384 7.35 12.66 -32.99
CA GLU A 384 8.32 12.16 -34.00
C GLU A 384 8.48 13.16 -35.13
N ASP A 385 7.40 13.77 -35.62
CA ASP A 385 7.41 14.77 -36.70
C ASP A 385 8.26 15.99 -36.38
N VAL A 386 8.45 16.32 -35.10
CA VAL A 386 9.30 17.45 -34.65
C VAL A 386 10.67 16.98 -34.14
N GLY A 387 11.05 15.74 -34.43
CA GLY A 387 12.34 15.17 -34.07
C GLY A 387 12.49 14.78 -32.59
N ILE A 388 11.39 14.73 -31.83
CA ILE A 388 11.35 14.27 -30.45
C ILE A 388 10.98 12.78 -30.48
N GLY A 389 11.89 11.95 -30.94
CA GLY A 389 11.73 10.48 -30.91
C GLY A 389 12.46 9.89 -29.71
N THR A 390 11.98 8.74 -29.21
CA THR A 390 12.80 7.85 -28.38
C THR A 390 13.93 7.36 -29.26
N LEU A 391 15.19 7.68 -28.92
CA LEU A 391 16.33 6.99 -29.51
C LEU A 391 16.17 5.50 -29.19
N CYS A 392 15.63 4.75 -30.14
CA CYS A 392 15.68 3.30 -30.09
C CYS A 392 17.16 2.95 -30.13
N GLY A 393 17.72 2.53 -28.98
CA GLY A 393 19.07 2.01 -28.93
C GLY A 393 19.15 0.91 -30.00
N THR A 394 19.92 1.18 -31.06
CA THR A 394 20.24 0.16 -32.05
C THR A 394 20.76 -1.05 -31.29
N CYS A 395 19.99 -2.13 -31.30
CA CYS A 395 20.54 -3.46 -31.00
C CYS A 395 21.70 -3.72 -31.93
N ASN A 396 22.89 -3.68 -31.38
CA ASN A 396 24.09 -4.32 -31.97
C ASN A 396 24.35 -5.58 -31.15
#